data_e16b2a906f78f5e127e8d39bce49bdd1
#
_entry.id   e16b2a906f78f5e127e8d39bce49bdd1
#
_cell.length_a   1.000
_cell.length_b   1.000
_cell.length_c   1.000
_cell.angle_alpha   90.00
_cell.angle_beta   90.00
_cell.angle_gamma   90.00
#
_symmetry.space_group_name_H-M   'P 1'
#
loop_
_entity.id
_entity.type
_entity.pdbx_description
1 polymer ?
#
loop_
_entity_poly.entity_id
_entity_poly.type
_entity_poly.pdbx_seq_one_letter_code
_entity_poly.pdbx_strand_id
1 'polypeptide(L)'
;MYLDRVKAAQRRDPQLQKIMYDVQQGQSRDFVVDREGTLRLGMKLCVPNVDELRKEIMEEAHFSVYSIYPGSTKMYNDLKDTYWWNGMKRDIAEFFLSVLLVSR
;
A
#
# COMPACT_ATOMS: atom_id res chain seq x y z
N MET A 1 -7.57 -5.20 11.74
CA MET A 1 -6.57 -5.40 10.70
C MET A 1 -6.65 -4.33 9.64
N TYR A 2 -5.69 -4.27 8.79
CA TYR A 2 -5.60 -3.19 7.81
C TYR A 2 -6.74 -3.15 6.81
N LEU A 3 -7.33 -4.29 6.47
CA LEU A 3 -8.38 -4.32 5.46
C LEU A 3 -9.53 -3.37 5.78
N ASP A 4 -10.04 -3.42 6.99
CA ASP A 4 -11.17 -2.57 7.36
C ASP A 4 -10.77 -1.09 7.41
N ARG A 5 -9.58 -0.81 7.92
CA ARG A 5 -9.07 0.56 7.98
C ARG A 5 -8.81 1.12 6.59
N VAL A 6 -8.27 0.30 5.70
CA VAL A 6 -8.01 0.72 4.32
C VAL A 6 -9.33 1.01 3.59
N LYS A 7 -10.32 0.14 3.74
CA LYS A 7 -11.63 0.35 3.12
C LYS A 7 -12.23 1.68 3.54
N ALA A 8 -12.23 1.95 4.84
CA ALA A 8 -12.81 3.20 5.35
C ALA A 8 -12.01 4.41 4.89
N ALA A 9 -10.70 4.29 4.82
CA ALA A 9 -9.83 5.41 4.49
C ALA A 9 -9.74 5.72 3.00
N GLN A 10 -10.04 4.76 2.12
CA GLN A 10 -9.99 4.99 0.68
C GLN A 10 -10.86 6.17 0.26
N ARG A 11 -11.98 6.37 0.95
CA ARG A 11 -12.90 7.45 0.64
C ARG A 11 -12.33 8.83 0.91
N ARG A 12 -11.29 8.91 1.74
CA ARG A 12 -10.65 10.17 2.12
C ARG A 12 -9.41 10.50 1.31
N ASP A 13 -9.03 9.64 0.38
CA ASP A 13 -7.87 9.87 -0.47
C ASP A 13 -8.35 10.34 -1.85
N PRO A 14 -8.13 11.62 -2.19
CA PRO A 14 -8.59 12.15 -3.48
C PRO A 14 -8.04 11.40 -4.69
N GLN A 15 -6.80 10.94 -4.60
CA GLN A 15 -6.18 10.21 -5.72
C GLN A 15 -6.89 8.90 -5.98
N LEU A 16 -7.20 8.16 -4.91
CA LEU A 16 -7.94 6.90 -5.05
C LEU A 16 -9.37 7.15 -5.49
N GLN A 17 -9.99 8.21 -5.03
CA GLN A 17 -11.33 8.56 -5.46
C GLN A 17 -11.39 8.86 -6.96
N LYS A 18 -10.37 9.50 -7.49
CA LYS A 18 -10.28 9.75 -8.92
C LYS A 18 -10.16 8.43 -9.68
N ILE A 19 -9.32 7.52 -9.21
CA ILE A 19 -9.16 6.21 -9.84
C ILE A 19 -10.49 5.45 -9.82
N MET A 20 -11.20 5.47 -8.69
CA MET A 20 -12.50 4.82 -8.57
C MET A 20 -13.50 5.40 -9.56
N TYR A 21 -13.48 6.72 -9.74
CA TYR A 21 -14.33 7.37 -10.73
C TYR A 21 -14.01 6.85 -12.14
N ASP A 22 -12.71 6.79 -12.47
CA ASP A 22 -12.28 6.31 -13.77
C ASP A 22 -12.71 4.85 -14.01
N VAL A 23 -12.65 4.03 -13.00
CA VAL A 23 -13.11 2.63 -13.08
C VAL A 23 -14.60 2.59 -13.39
N GLN A 24 -15.39 3.41 -12.73
CA GLN A 24 -16.83 3.48 -12.95
C GLN A 24 -17.18 3.96 -14.35
N GLN A 25 -16.32 4.78 -14.96
CA GLN A 25 -16.50 5.26 -16.30
C GLN A 25 -15.94 4.31 -17.37
N GLY A 26 -15.42 3.16 -16.96
CA GLY A 26 -14.84 2.20 -17.87
C GLY A 26 -13.50 2.60 -18.45
N GLN A 27 -12.81 3.57 -17.83
CA GLN A 27 -11.55 4.12 -18.33
C GLN A 27 -10.31 3.45 -17.75
N SER A 28 -10.48 2.53 -16.82
CA SER A 28 -9.37 1.80 -16.24
C SER A 28 -9.53 0.30 -16.45
N ARG A 29 -8.46 -0.37 -16.84
CA ARG A 29 -8.47 -1.82 -17.06
C ARG A 29 -7.85 -2.60 -15.90
N ASP A 30 -6.88 -1.99 -15.23
CA ASP A 30 -6.11 -2.69 -14.20
C ASP A 30 -6.74 -2.57 -12.81
N PHE A 31 -7.37 -1.44 -12.55
CA PHE A 31 -8.03 -1.21 -11.28
C PHE A 31 -9.46 -1.73 -11.31
N VAL A 32 -9.88 -2.29 -10.20
CA VAL A 32 -11.26 -2.78 -10.05
C VAL A 32 -11.81 -2.35 -8.70
N VAL A 33 -13.13 -2.21 -8.64
CA VAL A 33 -13.83 -1.98 -7.38
C VAL A 33 -14.58 -3.26 -7.06
N ASP A 34 -14.29 -3.87 -5.91
CA ASP A 34 -14.88 -5.15 -5.57
C ASP A 34 -16.33 -4.98 -5.06
N ARG A 35 -16.94 -6.10 -4.64
CA ARG A 35 -18.34 -6.08 -4.20
C ARG A 35 -18.58 -5.19 -2.99
N GLU A 36 -17.56 -4.98 -2.19
CA GLU A 36 -17.66 -4.17 -0.97
C GLU A 36 -17.32 -2.70 -1.24
N GLY A 37 -17.07 -2.34 -2.48
CA GLY A 37 -16.73 -0.97 -2.85
C GLY A 37 -15.27 -0.62 -2.60
N THR A 38 -14.41 -1.61 -2.46
CA THR A 38 -12.99 -1.42 -2.19
C THR A 38 -12.20 -1.41 -3.49
N LEU A 39 -11.35 -0.40 -3.65
CA LEU A 39 -10.48 -0.29 -4.82
C LEU A 39 -9.31 -1.25 -4.72
N ARG A 40 -9.08 -2.01 -5.79
CA ARG A 40 -7.95 -2.94 -5.89
C ARG A 40 -7.26 -2.79 -7.24
N LEU A 41 -5.98 -3.06 -7.26
CA LEU A 41 -5.22 -3.21 -8.50
C LEU A 41 -5.04 -4.71 -8.72
N GLY A 42 -5.89 -5.29 -9.57
CA GLY A 42 -5.99 -6.73 -9.65
C GLY A 42 -6.48 -7.29 -8.32
N MET A 43 -5.67 -8.08 -7.66
CA MET A 43 -5.99 -8.63 -6.34
C MET A 43 -5.35 -7.84 -5.19
N LYS A 44 -4.54 -6.84 -5.52
CA LYS A 44 -3.82 -6.05 -4.52
C LYS A 44 -4.73 -4.99 -3.93
N LEU A 45 -4.61 -4.78 -2.62
CA LEU A 45 -5.37 -3.76 -1.92
C LEU A 45 -4.70 -2.40 -2.10
N CYS A 46 -5.44 -1.43 -2.63
CA CYS A 46 -4.91 -0.07 -2.80
C CYS A 46 -4.92 0.66 -1.47
N VAL A 47 -3.75 1.01 -0.97
CA VAL A 47 -3.59 1.65 0.33
C VAL A 47 -3.61 3.17 0.19
N PRO A 48 -4.58 3.86 0.81
CA PRO A 48 -4.66 5.32 0.72
C PRO A 48 -3.57 6.00 1.53
N ASN A 49 -3.27 7.24 1.15
CA ASN A 49 -2.29 8.05 1.87
C ASN A 49 -2.99 8.85 2.98
N VAL A 50 -3.55 8.13 3.92
CA VAL A 50 -4.33 8.71 5.05
C VAL A 50 -3.98 7.96 6.33
N ASP A 51 -4.00 8.67 7.45
CA ASP A 51 -3.83 8.11 8.80
C ASP A 51 -2.56 7.25 8.94
N GLU A 52 -1.54 7.56 8.16
CA GLU A 52 -0.27 6.85 8.19
C GLU A 52 -0.39 5.34 7.96
N LEU A 53 -1.40 4.91 7.23
CA LEU A 53 -1.62 3.49 6.94
C LEU A 53 -0.44 2.86 6.22
N ARG A 54 0.12 3.57 5.23
CA ARG A 54 1.26 3.05 4.48
C ARG A 54 2.46 2.84 5.39
N LYS A 55 2.70 3.79 6.28
CA LYS A 55 3.80 3.70 7.22
C LYS A 55 3.61 2.54 8.18
N GLU A 56 2.41 2.35 8.71
CA GLU A 56 2.13 1.22 9.60
C GLU A 56 2.33 -0.12 8.92
N ILE A 57 1.90 -0.24 7.66
CA ILE A 57 2.09 -1.47 6.89
C ILE A 57 3.58 -1.75 6.70
N MET A 58 4.35 -0.72 6.38
CA MET A 58 5.80 -0.87 6.22
C MET A 58 6.48 -1.21 7.53
N GLU A 59 6.06 -0.60 8.63
CA GLU A 59 6.61 -0.90 9.94
C GLU A 59 6.33 -2.35 10.34
N GLU A 60 5.10 -2.82 10.14
CA GLU A 60 4.76 -4.20 10.44
C GLU A 60 5.58 -5.18 9.61
N ALA A 61 5.74 -4.90 8.33
CA ALA A 61 6.55 -5.76 7.46
C ALA A 61 8.00 -5.81 7.91
N HIS A 62 8.53 -4.66 8.34
CA HIS A 62 9.90 -4.58 8.82
C HIS A 62 10.13 -5.40 10.08
N PHE A 63 9.17 -5.35 11.02
CA PHE A 63 9.33 -6.05 12.29
C PHE A 63 8.91 -7.51 12.24
N SER A 64 7.97 -7.88 11.36
CA SER A 64 7.48 -9.25 11.31
C SER A 64 8.33 -10.18 10.46
N VAL A 65 9.16 -9.62 9.59
CA VAL A 65 10.00 -10.44 8.72
C VAL A 65 11.27 -10.80 9.42
N TYR A 66 11.39 -12.06 9.79
CA TYR A 66 12.62 -12.60 10.31
C TYR A 66 13.53 -12.88 9.12
N SER A 67 14.31 -11.90 8.72
CA SER A 67 15.10 -12.00 7.50
C SER A 67 16.58 -11.92 7.80
N ILE A 68 17.33 -12.88 7.27
CA ILE A 68 18.79 -12.88 7.33
C ILE A 68 19.33 -11.82 6.37
N TYR A 69 18.55 -11.45 5.38
CA TYR A 69 18.95 -10.48 4.36
C TYR A 69 17.97 -9.31 4.34
N PRO A 70 18.02 -8.42 5.35
CA PRO A 70 17.14 -7.26 5.37
C PRO A 70 17.51 -6.30 4.25
N GLY A 71 16.49 -5.76 3.60
CA GLY A 71 16.70 -4.80 2.54
C GLY A 71 15.38 -4.33 1.98
N SER A 72 15.42 -3.17 1.31
CA SER A 72 14.21 -2.59 0.74
C SER A 72 13.60 -3.46 -0.36
N THR A 73 14.43 -4.14 -1.13
CA THR A 73 13.95 -5.03 -2.19
C THR A 73 13.16 -6.20 -1.62
N LYS A 74 13.67 -6.80 -0.53
CA LYS A 74 12.96 -7.89 0.13
C LYS A 74 11.62 -7.41 0.68
N MET A 75 11.63 -6.27 1.32
CA MET A 75 10.43 -5.70 1.90
C MET A 75 9.39 -5.41 0.83
N TYR A 76 9.81 -4.83 -0.29
CA TYR A 76 8.92 -4.59 -1.42
C TYR A 76 8.33 -5.90 -1.95
N ASN A 77 9.17 -6.93 -2.12
CA ASN A 77 8.70 -8.23 -2.61
C ASN A 77 7.72 -8.89 -1.66
N ASP A 78 7.88 -8.67 -0.35
CA ASP A 78 6.95 -9.21 0.65
C ASP A 78 5.59 -8.50 0.59
N LEU A 79 5.56 -7.23 0.26
CA LEU A 79 4.33 -6.44 0.29
C LEU A 79 3.62 -6.34 -1.06
N LYS A 80 4.33 -6.48 -2.16
CA LYS A 80 3.79 -6.17 -3.49
C LYS A 80 2.63 -7.05 -3.94
N ASP A 81 2.52 -8.24 -3.41
CA ASP A 81 1.44 -9.15 -3.82
C ASP A 81 0.13 -8.85 -3.08
N THR A 82 0.22 -8.18 -1.94
CA THR A 82 -0.94 -7.90 -1.10
C THR A 82 -1.40 -6.45 -1.22
N TYR A 83 -0.46 -5.51 -1.34
CA TYR A 83 -0.72 -4.07 -1.29
C TYR A 83 -0.18 -3.35 -2.51
N TRP A 84 -0.81 -2.24 -2.81
CA TRP A 84 -0.32 -1.32 -3.83
C TRP A 84 -0.63 0.12 -3.46
N TRP A 85 0.30 1.02 -3.75
CA TRP A 85 0.04 2.45 -3.80
C TRP A 85 1.04 3.09 -4.75
N ASN A 86 0.69 4.26 -5.27
CA ASN A 86 1.55 4.95 -6.22
C ASN A 86 2.86 5.36 -5.54
N GLY A 87 3.99 5.00 -6.14
CA GLY A 87 5.31 5.26 -5.55
C GLY A 87 5.71 4.30 -4.46
N MET A 88 5.04 3.16 -4.35
CA MET A 88 5.29 2.17 -3.30
C MET A 88 6.75 1.76 -3.19
N LYS A 89 7.38 1.47 -4.31
CA LYS A 89 8.77 1.00 -4.30
C LYS A 89 9.71 2.06 -3.72
N ARG A 90 9.51 3.32 -4.13
CA ARG A 90 10.30 4.43 -3.61
C ARG A 90 10.03 4.65 -2.12
N ASP A 91 8.78 4.59 -1.71
CA ASP A 91 8.42 4.81 -0.31
C ASP A 91 9.04 3.74 0.59
N ILE A 92 9.07 2.50 0.14
CA ILE A 92 9.70 1.42 0.88
C ILE A 92 11.20 1.64 0.99
N ALA A 93 11.85 2.07 -0.09
CA ALA A 93 13.28 2.36 -0.06
C ALA A 93 13.60 3.49 0.91
N GLU A 94 12.80 4.57 0.88
CA GLU A 94 12.98 5.69 1.80
C GLU A 94 12.73 5.29 3.24
N PHE A 95 11.71 4.48 3.48
CA PHE A 95 11.41 3.97 4.81
C PHE A 95 12.58 3.16 5.36
N PHE A 96 13.13 2.26 4.54
CA PHE A 96 14.24 1.41 4.94
C PHE A 96 15.47 2.23 5.32
N LEU A 97 15.79 3.26 4.53
CA LEU A 97 16.90 4.15 4.85
C LEU A 97 16.68 4.89 6.15
N SER A 98 15.45 5.37 6.37
CA SER A 98 15.09 6.06 7.59
C SER A 98 15.28 5.19 8.82
N VAL A 99 14.86 3.94 8.74
CA VAL A 99 15.02 2.98 9.85
C VAL A 99 16.48 2.69 10.13
N LEU A 100 17.29 2.54 9.08
CA LEU A 100 18.72 2.31 9.25
C LEU A 100 19.42 3.47 9.98
N LEU A 101 19.03 4.69 9.63
CA LEU A 101 19.64 5.88 10.24
C LEU A 101 19.26 6.03 11.72
N VAL A 102 18.05 5.62 12.07
CA VAL A 102 17.56 5.74 13.44
C VAL A 102 18.05 4.60 14.33
N SER A 103 18.33 3.45 13.74
CA SER A 103 18.72 2.24 14.50
C SER A 103 20.15 2.23 15.01
N ARG A 104 20.88 3.28 14.82
CA ARG A 104 22.28 3.34 15.28
C ARG A 104 22.39 3.74 16.73
#